data_3f7da68d926c74bbc5dbde94ba2e7f91
#
_entry.id   3f7da68d926c74bbc5dbde94ba2e7f91
#
_cell.length_a   1.000
_cell.length_b   1.000
_cell.length_c   1.000
_cell.angle_alpha   90.00
_cell.angle_beta   90.00
_cell.angle_gamma   90.00
#
_symmetry.space_group_name_H-M   'P 1'
#
loop_
_entity.id
_entity.type
_entity.pdbx_description
1 polymer ?
#
loop_
_entity_poly.entity_id
_entity_poly.type
_entity_poly.pdbx_seq_one_letter_code
_entity_poly.pdbx_strand_id
1 'polypeptide(L)'
;MVDMLKEITKTYKYRLYPSLQQEELLAKHFGCTRFVYNKFLALRQEQYRLTGKSDNYYTQSNLLTQLKKEQEYKWLKDVNAQSLQHSLRHLEIAYTRFFTGKGGYPKFKKKNNRNSFTVPQFITLKDNKLFIPKFKNGIKIKLHRELQGNILFATISKTPTNKYFVSITVKQDYNSKNHTNQEVGIDLGIKDLVITSNGDKYKNHKFTQKYAEKLKQAQQHLSRKTKGSKRFEKQRLKVALIHEKIANCRSDVLHKISHKLVMQNDVVYLENLNIKGLSRSNLAKSINDCSWGELTRQLHYKGDWDDTYIHEINRFYPSSKTCHSCGYIMDKMPLDIRKWTCPNCKIEHDRDVNASINILFEGKRETSAGTVDYTNGEDIRPISSNTDRQTSMKLEAPCFS
;
A
#
# COMPACT_ATOMS: atom_id res chain seq x y z
N MET A 1 19.09 30.81 0.05
CA MET A 1 19.13 29.35 0.29
C MET A 1 18.86 28.68 -1.05
N VAL A 2 19.79 27.92 -1.58
CA VAL A 2 19.55 27.14 -2.81
C VAL A 2 18.62 26.01 -2.39
N ASP A 3 17.37 26.01 -2.89
CA ASP A 3 16.43 24.89 -2.71
C ASP A 3 17.10 23.65 -3.31
N MET A 4 17.66 22.79 -2.46
CA MET A 4 18.24 21.53 -2.91
C MET A 4 17.08 20.63 -3.34
N LEU A 5 16.94 20.43 -4.65
CA LEU A 5 15.99 19.50 -5.24
C LEU A 5 16.29 18.09 -4.74
N LYS A 6 15.34 17.49 -4.07
CA LYS A 6 15.41 16.11 -3.58
C LYS A 6 14.95 15.15 -4.68
N GLU A 7 15.76 14.14 -4.96
CA GLU A 7 15.34 13.10 -5.89
C GLU A 7 14.43 12.07 -5.20
N ILE A 8 13.19 11.98 -5.67
CA ILE A 8 12.20 11.03 -5.13
C ILE A 8 11.75 9.99 -6.15
N THR A 9 11.31 8.83 -5.66
CA THR A 9 10.62 7.83 -6.48
C THR A 9 9.11 7.97 -6.28
N LYS A 10 8.38 8.24 -7.38
CA LYS A 10 6.92 8.44 -7.36
C LYS A 10 6.22 7.53 -8.36
N THR A 11 5.05 7.04 -8.00
CA THR A 11 4.25 6.19 -8.89
C THR A 11 2.97 6.90 -9.31
N TYR A 12 2.77 7.01 -10.62
CA TYR A 12 1.58 7.58 -11.25
C TYR A 12 0.69 6.47 -11.78
N LYS A 13 -0.58 6.45 -11.36
CA LYS A 13 -1.54 5.44 -11.81
C LYS A 13 -2.54 6.05 -12.78
N TYR A 14 -2.58 5.52 -14.02
CA TYR A 14 -3.46 5.99 -15.08
C TYR A 14 -4.40 4.90 -15.56
N ARG A 15 -5.56 5.30 -16.07
CA ARG A 15 -6.53 4.41 -16.69
C ARG A 15 -6.12 4.09 -18.12
N LEU A 16 -6.15 2.80 -18.51
CA LEU A 16 -5.94 2.32 -19.86
C LEU A 16 -7.28 1.92 -20.52
N TYR A 17 -7.36 2.12 -21.83
CA TYR A 17 -8.50 1.75 -22.67
C TYR A 17 -8.00 0.92 -23.86
N PRO A 18 -7.68 -0.37 -23.63
CA PRO A 18 -7.20 -1.25 -24.70
C PRO A 18 -8.33 -1.60 -25.69
N SER A 19 -7.98 -1.82 -26.96
CA SER A 19 -8.87 -2.45 -27.94
C SER A 19 -9.06 -3.94 -27.63
N LEU A 20 -10.02 -4.60 -28.25
CA LEU A 20 -10.25 -6.05 -28.06
C LEU A 20 -9.00 -6.89 -28.33
N GLN A 21 -8.27 -6.61 -29.43
CA GLN A 21 -7.02 -7.29 -29.74
C GLN A 21 -5.94 -7.03 -28.66
N GLN A 22 -5.86 -5.80 -28.14
CA GLN A 22 -4.94 -5.47 -27.06
C GLN A 22 -5.35 -6.14 -25.73
N GLU A 23 -6.64 -6.29 -25.45
CA GLU A 23 -7.13 -7.04 -24.28
C GLU A 23 -6.71 -8.51 -24.32
N GLU A 24 -6.78 -9.15 -25.50
CA GLU A 24 -6.32 -10.53 -25.70
C GLU A 24 -4.79 -10.63 -25.45
N LEU A 25 -4.03 -9.70 -25.99
CA LEU A 25 -2.58 -9.68 -25.78
C LEU A 25 -2.21 -9.40 -24.33
N LEU A 26 -2.93 -8.51 -23.64
CA LEU A 26 -2.79 -8.29 -22.19
C LEU A 26 -3.13 -9.54 -21.40
N ALA A 27 -4.20 -10.26 -21.77
CA ALA A 27 -4.57 -11.51 -21.12
C ALA A 27 -3.49 -12.59 -21.28
N LYS A 28 -2.85 -12.67 -22.46
CA LYS A 28 -1.68 -13.54 -22.70
C LYS A 28 -0.52 -13.15 -21.76
N HIS A 29 -0.18 -11.85 -21.64
CA HIS A 29 0.88 -11.38 -20.71
C HIS A 29 0.57 -11.77 -19.25
N PHE A 30 -0.66 -11.57 -18.77
CA PHE A 30 -1.05 -11.99 -17.42
C PHE A 30 -0.95 -13.51 -17.23
N GLY A 31 -1.33 -14.28 -18.26
CA GLY A 31 -1.23 -15.74 -18.25
C GLY A 31 0.21 -16.22 -18.18
N CYS A 32 1.04 -15.74 -19.10
CA CYS A 32 2.45 -16.13 -19.21
C CYS A 32 3.26 -15.77 -17.97
N THR A 33 3.11 -14.55 -17.44
CA THR A 33 3.84 -14.12 -16.23
C THR A 33 3.40 -14.92 -15.00
N ARG A 34 2.12 -15.27 -14.89
CA ARG A 34 1.64 -16.16 -13.81
C ARG A 34 2.17 -17.58 -13.97
N PHE A 35 2.18 -18.11 -15.20
CA PHE A 35 2.72 -19.43 -15.49
C PHE A 35 4.20 -19.50 -15.10
N VAL A 36 5.03 -18.56 -15.56
CA VAL A 36 6.46 -18.50 -15.23
C VAL A 36 6.65 -18.45 -13.71
N TYR A 37 5.96 -17.56 -13.01
CA TYR A 37 6.05 -17.51 -11.55
C TYR A 37 5.73 -18.87 -10.89
N ASN A 38 4.64 -19.51 -11.31
CA ASN A 38 4.18 -20.77 -10.70
C ASN A 38 5.09 -21.95 -11.07
N LYS A 39 5.52 -22.05 -12.33
CA LYS A 39 6.42 -23.10 -12.79
C LYS A 39 7.75 -23.06 -12.01
N PHE A 40 8.33 -21.86 -11.89
CA PHE A 40 9.61 -21.71 -11.20
C PHE A 40 9.48 -21.78 -9.68
N LEU A 41 8.33 -21.44 -9.10
CA LEU A 41 8.05 -21.74 -7.70
C LEU A 41 8.03 -23.26 -7.47
N ALA A 42 7.34 -24.03 -8.32
CA ALA A 42 7.30 -25.51 -8.21
C ALA A 42 8.68 -26.12 -8.38
N LEU A 43 9.44 -25.70 -9.39
CA LEU A 43 10.82 -26.19 -9.62
C LEU A 43 11.72 -25.92 -8.41
N ARG A 44 11.66 -24.69 -7.85
CA ARG A 44 12.47 -24.33 -6.68
C ARG A 44 12.10 -25.15 -5.43
N GLN A 45 10.81 -25.45 -5.24
CA GLN A 45 10.35 -26.33 -4.15
C GLN A 45 10.85 -27.77 -4.33
N GLU A 46 10.75 -28.30 -5.54
CA GLU A 46 11.19 -29.65 -5.87
C GLU A 46 12.70 -29.80 -5.71
N GLN A 47 13.48 -28.85 -6.24
CA GLN A 47 14.92 -28.86 -6.10
C GLN A 47 15.35 -28.80 -4.63
N TYR A 48 14.74 -27.93 -3.83
CA TYR A 48 15.03 -27.87 -2.39
C TYR A 48 14.72 -29.19 -1.68
N ARG A 49 13.61 -29.84 -2.05
CA ARG A 49 13.23 -31.14 -1.51
C ARG A 49 14.27 -32.22 -1.81
N LEU A 50 14.86 -32.19 -3.03
CA LEU A 50 15.81 -33.19 -3.49
C LEU A 50 17.24 -32.94 -2.98
N THR A 51 17.66 -31.70 -2.92
CA THR A 51 19.08 -31.35 -2.71
C THR A 51 19.34 -30.53 -1.43
N GLY A 52 18.32 -30.07 -0.73
CA GLY A 52 18.44 -29.12 0.38
C GLY A 52 18.92 -27.71 -0.04
N LYS A 53 19.15 -27.48 -1.33
CA LYS A 53 19.63 -26.19 -1.87
C LYS A 53 18.55 -25.49 -2.67
N SER A 54 18.50 -24.16 -2.53
CA SER A 54 17.51 -23.33 -3.23
C SER A 54 18.16 -22.61 -4.42
N ASP A 55 17.49 -22.65 -5.58
CA ASP A 55 17.88 -21.85 -6.75
C ASP A 55 17.78 -20.36 -6.47
N ASN A 56 18.59 -19.58 -7.17
CA ASN A 56 18.52 -18.14 -7.19
C ASN A 56 17.90 -17.60 -8.51
N TYR A 57 17.73 -16.31 -8.57
CA TYR A 57 17.19 -15.62 -9.77
C TYR A 57 18.00 -15.93 -11.05
N TYR A 58 19.33 -15.95 -11.00
CA TYR A 58 20.19 -16.13 -12.18
C TYR A 58 20.04 -17.54 -12.76
N THR A 59 20.08 -18.56 -11.93
CA THR A 59 19.83 -19.96 -12.33
C THR A 59 18.47 -20.10 -13.00
N GLN A 60 17.42 -19.55 -12.36
CA GLN A 60 16.07 -19.61 -12.90
C GLN A 60 15.90 -18.82 -14.21
N SER A 61 16.62 -17.71 -14.38
CA SER A 61 16.60 -16.90 -15.61
C SER A 61 17.20 -17.66 -16.79
N ASN A 62 18.31 -18.41 -16.55
CA ASN A 62 18.92 -19.27 -17.56
C ASN A 62 17.99 -20.41 -17.95
N LEU A 63 17.38 -21.10 -16.95
CA LEU A 63 16.38 -22.13 -17.20
C LEU A 63 15.16 -21.63 -17.97
N LEU A 64 14.68 -20.42 -17.68
CA LEU A 64 13.59 -19.79 -18.48
C LEU A 64 13.99 -19.59 -19.93
N THR A 65 15.26 -19.26 -20.19
CA THR A 65 15.77 -19.07 -21.55
C THR A 65 15.82 -20.40 -22.31
N GLN A 66 16.18 -21.49 -21.66
CA GLN A 66 16.14 -22.85 -22.22
C GLN A 66 14.70 -23.31 -22.43
N LEU A 67 13.83 -23.18 -21.43
CA LEU A 67 12.42 -23.53 -21.50
C LEU A 67 11.70 -22.92 -22.70
N LYS A 68 12.00 -21.66 -23.05
CA LYS A 68 11.41 -21.00 -24.22
C LYS A 68 11.86 -21.58 -25.57
N LYS A 69 12.90 -22.41 -25.63
CA LYS A 69 13.34 -23.12 -26.84
C LYS A 69 12.54 -24.38 -27.09
N GLU A 70 12.04 -25.01 -26.03
CA GLU A 70 11.21 -26.21 -26.10
C GLU A 70 9.89 -25.93 -26.87
N GLN A 71 9.46 -26.91 -27.68
CA GLN A 71 8.27 -26.79 -28.52
C GLN A 71 7.00 -26.49 -27.70
N GLU A 72 6.87 -27.16 -26.58
CA GLU A 72 5.73 -27.03 -25.65
C GLU A 72 5.54 -25.60 -25.12
N TYR A 73 6.65 -24.84 -24.95
CA TYR A 73 6.62 -23.51 -24.34
C TYR A 73 6.90 -22.36 -25.32
N LYS A 74 6.87 -22.60 -26.64
CA LYS A 74 7.07 -21.57 -27.68
C LYS A 74 6.15 -20.37 -27.54
N TRP A 75 4.93 -20.57 -27.03
CA TRP A 75 3.93 -19.53 -26.79
C TRP A 75 4.42 -18.44 -25.79
N LEU A 76 5.41 -18.71 -24.96
CA LEU A 76 6.05 -17.69 -24.12
C LEU A 76 6.76 -16.61 -24.92
N LYS A 77 7.08 -16.83 -26.21
CA LYS A 77 7.69 -15.83 -27.09
C LYS A 77 6.68 -14.79 -27.60
N ASP A 78 5.37 -15.04 -27.47
CA ASP A 78 4.31 -14.12 -27.88
C ASP A 78 4.28 -12.86 -27.03
N VAL A 79 4.81 -12.93 -25.79
CA VAL A 79 4.80 -11.84 -24.82
C VAL A 79 6.19 -11.23 -24.61
N ASN A 80 6.25 -10.11 -23.90
CA ASN A 80 7.50 -9.46 -23.59
C ASN A 80 8.40 -10.32 -22.69
N ALA A 81 9.58 -10.68 -23.18
CA ALA A 81 10.56 -11.51 -22.47
C ALA A 81 10.99 -10.91 -21.13
N GLN A 82 11.18 -9.59 -21.09
CA GLN A 82 11.57 -8.90 -19.84
C GLN A 82 10.50 -8.98 -18.76
N SER A 83 9.20 -8.97 -19.14
CA SER A 83 8.11 -9.17 -18.19
C SER A 83 8.09 -10.57 -17.59
N LEU A 84 8.53 -11.58 -18.37
CA LEU A 84 8.70 -12.95 -17.85
C LEU A 84 9.86 -13.03 -16.86
N GLN A 85 11.02 -12.44 -17.18
CA GLN A 85 12.16 -12.36 -16.27
C GLN A 85 11.79 -11.59 -14.98
N HIS A 86 11.01 -10.52 -15.11
CA HIS A 86 10.55 -9.77 -13.94
C HIS A 86 9.63 -10.60 -13.02
N SER A 87 8.91 -11.60 -13.55
CA SER A 87 8.17 -12.56 -12.70
C SER A 87 9.08 -13.40 -11.83
N LEU A 88 10.29 -13.75 -12.30
CA LEU A 88 11.30 -14.45 -11.50
C LEU A 88 11.88 -13.53 -10.41
N ARG A 89 12.08 -12.24 -10.72
CA ARG A 89 12.48 -11.26 -9.69
C ARG A 89 11.42 -11.14 -8.59
N HIS A 90 10.13 -11.14 -8.95
CA HIS A 90 9.06 -11.17 -7.96
C HIS A 90 9.06 -12.43 -7.10
N LEU A 91 9.42 -13.58 -7.66
CA LEU A 91 9.57 -14.82 -6.91
C LEU A 91 10.75 -14.74 -5.94
N GLU A 92 11.89 -14.21 -6.40
CA GLU A 92 13.07 -14.00 -5.54
C GLU A 92 12.77 -13.09 -4.36
N ILE A 93 12.12 -11.95 -4.62
CA ILE A 93 11.70 -11.02 -3.56
C ILE A 93 10.74 -11.70 -2.58
N ALA A 94 9.82 -12.55 -3.05
CA ALA A 94 8.90 -13.27 -2.18
C ALA A 94 9.65 -14.24 -1.23
N TYR A 95 10.68 -14.93 -1.71
CA TYR A 95 11.54 -15.76 -0.88
C TYR A 95 12.39 -14.92 0.10
N THR A 96 13.00 -13.84 -0.36
CA THR A 96 13.76 -12.93 0.51
C THR A 96 12.89 -12.42 1.66
N ARG A 97 11.64 -12.00 1.37
CA ARG A 97 10.70 -11.57 2.42
C ARG A 97 10.33 -12.68 3.39
N PHE A 98 10.24 -13.92 2.93
CA PHE A 98 10.00 -15.08 3.79
C PHE A 98 11.19 -15.32 4.72
N PHE A 99 12.41 -15.40 4.19
CA PHE A 99 13.61 -15.66 4.99
C PHE A 99 13.95 -14.52 5.96
N THR A 100 13.60 -13.28 5.63
CA THR A 100 13.78 -12.13 6.54
C THR A 100 12.64 -11.96 7.54
N GLY A 101 11.66 -12.89 7.61
CA GLY A 101 10.51 -12.78 8.51
C GLY A 101 9.49 -11.70 8.15
N LYS A 102 9.70 -10.99 7.02
CA LYS A 102 8.83 -9.88 6.56
C LYS A 102 7.60 -10.37 5.77
N GLY A 103 7.47 -11.67 5.52
CA GLY A 103 6.36 -12.24 4.76
C GLY A 103 6.18 -13.74 4.99
N GLY A 104 5.04 -14.29 4.56
CA GLY A 104 4.79 -15.72 4.56
C GLY A 104 5.45 -16.44 3.38
N TYR A 105 5.45 -17.78 3.44
CA TYR A 105 5.98 -18.61 2.36
C TYR A 105 5.33 -18.30 1.01
N PRO A 106 6.08 -18.26 -0.11
CA PRO A 106 5.55 -17.94 -1.43
C PRO A 106 4.43 -18.89 -1.85
N LYS A 107 3.32 -18.34 -2.37
CA LYS A 107 2.14 -19.11 -2.77
C LYS A 107 1.93 -19.05 -4.28
N PHE A 108 1.36 -20.13 -4.86
CA PHE A 108 0.97 -20.15 -6.26
C PHE A 108 -0.06 -19.07 -6.60
N LYS A 109 0.17 -18.35 -7.70
CA LYS A 109 -0.75 -17.32 -8.20
C LYS A 109 -1.95 -17.97 -8.90
N LYS A 110 -3.17 -17.56 -8.53
CA LYS A 110 -4.43 -18.04 -9.12
C LYS A 110 -4.92 -17.10 -10.23
N LYS A 111 -5.64 -17.63 -11.24
CA LYS A 111 -6.18 -16.86 -12.38
C LYS A 111 -7.11 -15.71 -11.95
N ASN A 112 -7.90 -15.93 -10.90
CA ASN A 112 -8.91 -14.97 -10.43
C ASN A 112 -8.36 -13.96 -9.39
N ASN A 113 -7.09 -14.08 -9.03
CA ASN A 113 -6.40 -13.09 -8.20
C ASN A 113 -5.92 -11.90 -9.06
N ARG A 114 -5.19 -10.99 -8.46
CA ARG A 114 -4.63 -9.81 -9.13
C ARG A 114 -3.93 -10.20 -10.43
N ASN A 115 -4.42 -9.67 -11.54
CA ASN A 115 -3.79 -9.80 -12.82
C ASN A 115 -2.91 -8.58 -13.05
N SER A 116 -1.60 -8.76 -12.97
CA SER A 116 -0.62 -7.71 -13.24
C SER A 116 0.68 -8.29 -13.79
N PHE A 117 1.37 -7.49 -14.59
CA PHE A 117 2.75 -7.76 -15.02
C PHE A 117 3.53 -6.44 -15.11
N THR A 118 4.84 -6.53 -14.92
CA THR A 118 5.74 -5.37 -14.97
C THR A 118 6.51 -5.35 -16.27
N VAL A 119 6.62 -4.17 -16.86
CA VAL A 119 7.46 -3.83 -18.01
C VAL A 119 8.60 -2.97 -17.48
N PRO A 120 9.84 -3.49 -17.42
CA PRO A 120 10.96 -2.77 -16.83
C PRO A 120 11.60 -1.73 -17.74
N GLN A 121 11.45 -1.83 -19.07
CA GLN A 121 12.11 -0.97 -20.05
C GLN A 121 11.26 -0.74 -21.30
N PHE A 122 11.67 0.23 -22.14
CA PHE A 122 11.01 0.57 -23.39
C PHE A 122 9.55 1.01 -23.21
N ILE A 123 9.35 1.96 -22.29
CA ILE A 123 8.05 2.55 -21.98
C ILE A 123 8.07 3.98 -22.50
N THR A 124 7.13 4.31 -23.37
CA THR A 124 7.00 5.67 -23.92
C THR A 124 5.54 6.12 -23.86
N LEU A 125 5.34 7.38 -23.47
CA LEU A 125 4.06 8.07 -23.52
C LEU A 125 4.09 9.08 -24.66
N LYS A 126 3.21 8.93 -25.64
CA LYS A 126 3.06 9.86 -26.76
C LYS A 126 1.61 9.90 -27.21
N ASP A 127 1.07 11.07 -27.52
CA ASP A 127 -0.28 11.28 -28.10
C ASP A 127 -1.40 10.57 -27.31
N ASN A 128 -1.36 10.66 -25.98
CA ASN A 128 -2.28 9.98 -25.07
C ASN A 128 -2.30 8.45 -25.28
N LYS A 129 -1.19 7.88 -25.69
CA LYS A 129 -0.97 6.43 -25.81
C LYS A 129 0.24 5.99 -25.02
N LEU A 130 0.14 4.82 -24.42
CA LEU A 130 1.23 4.10 -23.79
C LEU A 130 1.82 3.10 -24.79
N PHE A 131 3.09 3.27 -25.13
CA PHE A 131 3.85 2.33 -25.93
C PHE A 131 4.70 1.45 -25.03
N ILE A 132 4.57 0.16 -25.19
CA ILE A 132 5.33 -0.88 -24.48
C ILE A 132 5.65 -2.02 -25.46
N PRO A 133 6.66 -2.85 -25.19
CA PRO A 133 7.00 -3.97 -26.05
C PRO A 133 5.81 -4.87 -26.38
N LYS A 134 5.69 -5.28 -27.62
CA LYS A 134 4.58 -6.06 -28.22
C LYS A 134 3.31 -5.25 -28.54
N PHE A 135 3.16 -4.00 -28.09
CA PHE A 135 1.99 -3.14 -28.35
C PHE A 135 2.33 -2.02 -29.33
N LYS A 136 2.55 -2.37 -30.61
CA LYS A 136 3.05 -1.45 -31.67
C LYS A 136 2.19 -0.19 -31.82
N ASN A 137 0.86 -0.29 -31.72
CA ASN A 137 -0.06 0.83 -31.92
C ASN A 137 -0.31 1.67 -30.67
N GLY A 138 0.38 1.36 -29.56
CA GLY A 138 0.17 1.99 -28.26
C GLY A 138 -1.23 1.71 -27.68
N ILE A 139 -1.37 1.78 -26.39
CA ILE A 139 -2.66 1.58 -25.68
C ILE A 139 -3.16 2.95 -25.26
N LYS A 140 -4.41 3.30 -25.59
CA LYS A 140 -5.02 4.57 -25.18
C LYS A 140 -5.00 4.72 -23.64
N ILE A 141 -4.47 5.86 -23.16
CA ILE A 141 -4.32 6.18 -21.74
C ILE A 141 -5.02 7.51 -21.44
N LYS A 142 -5.60 7.62 -20.22
CA LYS A 142 -6.14 8.89 -19.73
C LYS A 142 -5.12 9.50 -18.75
N LEU A 143 -4.38 10.48 -19.24
CA LEU A 143 -3.47 11.28 -18.41
C LEU A 143 -4.30 12.38 -17.72
N HIS A 144 -4.64 12.19 -16.45
CA HIS A 144 -5.36 13.17 -15.63
C HIS A 144 -4.41 14.11 -14.88
N ARG A 145 -3.14 13.87 -14.96
CA ARG A 145 -2.01 14.68 -14.46
C ARG A 145 -0.80 14.41 -15.32
N GLU A 146 0.09 15.37 -15.44
CA GLU A 146 1.33 15.22 -16.15
C GLU A 146 2.27 14.23 -15.46
N LEU A 147 3.00 13.45 -16.25
CA LEU A 147 4.06 12.57 -15.77
C LEU A 147 5.37 13.38 -15.76
N GLN A 148 5.95 13.53 -14.59
CA GLN A 148 7.23 14.21 -14.41
C GLN A 148 8.31 13.19 -14.06
N GLY A 149 9.54 13.43 -14.54
CA GLY A 149 10.71 12.61 -14.23
C GLY A 149 10.98 11.46 -15.18
N ASN A 150 12.01 10.69 -14.86
CA ASN A 150 12.51 9.57 -15.66
C ASN A 150 11.77 8.27 -15.34
N ILE A 151 11.22 7.61 -16.35
CA ILE A 151 10.47 6.35 -16.16
C ILE A 151 11.45 5.22 -15.80
N LEU A 152 11.22 4.59 -14.66
CA LEU A 152 11.96 3.42 -14.20
C LEU A 152 11.33 2.11 -14.70
N PHE A 153 10.02 1.95 -14.50
CA PHE A 153 9.25 0.80 -14.96
C PHE A 153 7.75 1.10 -14.92
N ALA A 154 6.97 0.24 -15.59
CA ALA A 154 5.50 0.32 -15.53
C ALA A 154 4.90 -1.03 -15.15
N THR A 155 3.86 -1.01 -14.32
CA THR A 155 3.05 -2.19 -13.98
C THR A 155 1.66 -2.05 -14.57
N ILE A 156 1.30 -2.96 -15.48
CA ILE A 156 -0.04 -3.03 -16.04
C ILE A 156 -0.89 -3.98 -15.20
N SER A 157 -2.11 -3.57 -14.87
CA SER A 157 -3.02 -4.34 -14.03
C SER A 157 -4.44 -4.33 -14.57
N LYS A 158 -5.18 -5.42 -14.30
CA LYS A 158 -6.62 -5.54 -14.57
C LYS A 158 -7.37 -5.74 -13.25
N THR A 159 -8.39 -4.92 -13.00
CA THR A 159 -9.23 -5.03 -11.81
C THR A 159 -10.32 -6.10 -11.99
N PRO A 160 -10.94 -6.58 -10.89
CA PRO A 160 -12.12 -7.45 -10.96
C PRO A 160 -13.32 -6.83 -11.69
N THR A 161 -13.32 -5.50 -11.87
CA THR A 161 -14.33 -4.73 -12.62
C THR A 161 -13.98 -4.60 -14.11
N ASN A 162 -13.04 -5.40 -14.62
CA ASN A 162 -12.55 -5.41 -15.99
C ASN A 162 -11.95 -4.07 -16.45
N LYS A 163 -11.47 -3.25 -15.52
CA LYS A 163 -10.77 -2.01 -15.83
C LYS A 163 -9.27 -2.26 -15.90
N TYR A 164 -8.59 -1.62 -16.85
CA TYR A 164 -7.15 -1.69 -17.00
C TYR A 164 -6.49 -0.41 -16.50
N PHE A 165 -5.37 -0.57 -15.82
CA PHE A 165 -4.55 0.53 -15.31
C PHE A 165 -3.09 0.27 -15.60
N VAL A 166 -2.34 1.36 -15.74
CA VAL A 166 -0.88 1.35 -15.65
C VAL A 166 -0.45 2.16 -14.45
N SER A 167 0.45 1.61 -13.67
CA SER A 167 1.21 2.32 -12.62
C SER A 167 2.61 2.53 -13.13
N ILE A 168 2.98 3.78 -13.43
CA ILE A 168 4.29 4.17 -13.96
C ILE A 168 5.09 4.73 -12.80
N THR A 169 6.21 4.09 -12.49
CA THR A 169 7.14 4.54 -11.47
C THR A 169 8.24 5.35 -12.12
N VAL A 170 8.45 6.54 -11.59
CA VAL A 170 9.44 7.50 -12.07
C VAL A 170 10.39 7.92 -10.97
N LYS A 171 11.56 8.39 -11.36
CA LYS A 171 12.52 9.11 -10.54
C LYS A 171 12.47 10.56 -10.96
N GLN A 172 12.18 11.46 -10.04
CA GLN A 172 11.99 12.87 -10.34
C GLN A 172 12.57 13.75 -9.26
N ASP A 173 12.98 14.94 -9.65
CA ASP A 173 13.31 15.99 -8.73
C ASP A 173 12.03 16.53 -8.09
N TYR A 174 12.08 16.83 -6.82
CA TYR A 174 10.94 17.26 -6.03
C TYR A 174 11.36 18.33 -5.03
N ASN A 175 10.60 19.40 -5.00
CA ASN A 175 10.72 20.41 -3.95
C ASN A 175 9.83 19.96 -2.79
N SER A 176 10.43 19.65 -1.66
CA SER A 176 9.67 19.41 -0.44
C SER A 176 8.98 20.70 0.02
N LYS A 177 7.98 20.56 0.88
CA LYS A 177 7.35 21.73 1.50
C LYS A 177 8.34 22.52 2.34
N ASN A 178 8.03 23.79 2.58
CA ASN A 178 8.75 24.60 3.59
C ASN A 178 8.48 24.04 4.99
N HIS A 179 9.47 24.13 5.87
CA HIS A 179 9.31 23.77 7.27
C HIS A 179 8.25 24.64 7.94
N THR A 180 7.38 23.99 8.71
CA THR A 180 6.26 24.63 9.43
C THR A 180 6.57 24.87 10.90
N ASN A 181 7.62 24.21 11.43
CA ASN A 181 7.97 24.13 12.86
C ASN A 181 6.79 23.61 13.72
N GLN A 182 5.88 22.85 13.10
CA GLN A 182 4.72 22.28 13.77
C GLN A 182 4.90 20.77 13.97
N GLU A 183 4.48 20.29 15.13
CA GLU A 183 4.47 18.88 15.48
C GLU A 183 3.09 18.49 15.97
N VAL A 184 2.66 17.28 15.66
CA VAL A 184 1.32 16.80 16.03
C VAL A 184 1.35 15.35 16.49
N GLY A 185 0.67 15.06 17.59
CA GLY A 185 0.30 13.71 18.00
C GLY A 185 -1.05 13.34 17.42
N ILE A 186 -1.21 12.11 16.92
CA ILE A 186 -2.48 11.62 16.39
C ILE A 186 -2.90 10.31 17.06
N ASP A 187 -4.15 10.27 17.52
CA ASP A 187 -4.84 9.08 17.98
C ASP A 187 -5.71 8.50 16.85
N LEU A 188 -5.73 7.15 16.71
CA LEU A 188 -6.45 6.44 15.66
C LEU A 188 -7.72 5.77 16.22
N GLY A 189 -8.88 6.35 15.92
CA GLY A 189 -10.16 5.90 16.44
C GLY A 189 -11.10 5.24 15.43
N ILE A 190 -12.11 4.53 15.94
CA ILE A 190 -13.19 3.94 15.11
C ILE A 190 -14.34 4.94 14.88
N LYS A 191 -14.62 5.81 15.86
CA LYS A 191 -15.66 6.85 15.73
C LYS A 191 -15.18 7.98 14.86
N ASP A 192 -14.13 8.61 15.27
CA ASP A 192 -13.35 9.54 14.47
C ASP A 192 -12.09 8.82 14.01
N LEU A 193 -11.74 8.94 12.74
CA LEU A 193 -10.66 8.15 12.12
C LEU A 193 -9.29 8.57 12.62
N VAL A 194 -9.11 9.89 12.82
CA VAL A 194 -7.91 10.53 13.36
C VAL A 194 -8.35 11.66 14.27
N ILE A 195 -7.73 11.76 15.43
CA ILE A 195 -7.86 12.86 16.36
C ILE A 195 -6.47 13.43 16.60
N THR A 196 -6.31 14.75 16.49
CA THR A 196 -5.01 15.40 16.64
C THR A 196 -4.85 16.02 18.02
N SER A 197 -3.63 16.21 18.47
CA SER A 197 -3.29 16.94 19.70
C SER A 197 -3.76 18.39 19.70
N ASN A 198 -4.04 18.96 18.52
CA ASN A 198 -4.62 20.28 18.36
C ASN A 198 -6.15 20.31 18.49
N GLY A 199 -6.79 19.15 18.72
CA GLY A 199 -8.23 19.00 18.86
C GLY A 199 -9.00 18.78 17.55
N ASP A 200 -8.34 18.74 16.39
CA ASP A 200 -8.98 18.42 15.11
C ASP A 200 -9.47 16.96 15.10
N LYS A 201 -10.71 16.73 14.64
CA LYS A 201 -11.32 15.40 14.52
C LYS A 201 -11.71 15.11 13.08
N TYR A 202 -11.13 14.08 12.51
CA TYR A 202 -11.43 13.59 11.16
C TYR A 202 -12.42 12.44 11.22
N LYS A 203 -13.65 12.65 10.75
CA LYS A 203 -14.74 11.67 10.83
C LYS A 203 -14.45 10.39 10.07
N ASN A 204 -14.79 9.25 10.69
CA ASN A 204 -14.87 7.98 9.99
C ASN A 204 -16.20 7.88 9.24
N HIS A 205 -16.15 7.86 7.91
CA HIS A 205 -17.33 7.80 7.04
C HIS A 205 -17.98 6.41 6.96
N LYS A 206 -17.40 5.38 7.59
CA LYS A 206 -17.92 3.99 7.68
C LYS A 206 -18.46 3.48 6.34
N PHE A 207 -17.66 3.59 5.28
CA PHE A 207 -18.08 3.28 3.92
C PHE A 207 -18.58 1.85 3.75
N THR A 208 -17.98 0.86 4.44
CA THR A 208 -18.46 -0.53 4.42
C THR A 208 -19.88 -0.64 4.99
N GLN A 209 -20.16 0.09 6.06
CA GLN A 209 -21.51 0.13 6.65
C GLN A 209 -22.50 0.85 5.73
N LYS A 210 -22.11 1.98 5.15
CA LYS A 210 -22.94 2.76 4.20
C LYS A 210 -23.42 1.94 3.00
N TYR A 211 -22.57 1.03 2.50
CA TYR A 211 -22.91 0.19 1.33
C TYR A 211 -23.29 -1.24 1.72
N ALA A 212 -23.42 -1.57 3.02
CA ALA A 212 -23.61 -2.94 3.50
C ALA A 212 -24.86 -3.62 2.92
N GLU A 213 -26.01 -2.94 2.96
CA GLU A 213 -27.27 -3.51 2.45
C GLU A 213 -27.21 -3.77 0.94
N LYS A 214 -26.72 -2.80 0.17
CA LYS A 214 -26.54 -2.95 -1.28
C LYS A 214 -25.59 -4.12 -1.62
N LEU A 215 -24.51 -4.28 -0.84
CA LEU A 215 -23.56 -5.36 -1.01
C LEU A 215 -24.19 -6.71 -0.66
N LYS A 216 -24.92 -6.80 0.45
CA LYS A 216 -25.65 -7.99 0.90
C LYS A 216 -26.62 -8.48 -0.17
N GLN A 217 -27.48 -7.62 -0.69
CA GLN A 217 -28.42 -7.95 -1.76
C GLN A 217 -27.71 -8.44 -3.02
N ALA A 218 -26.63 -7.72 -3.43
CA ALA A 218 -25.85 -8.12 -4.60
C ALA A 218 -25.17 -9.49 -4.43
N GLN A 219 -24.69 -9.81 -3.24
CA GLN A 219 -24.08 -11.10 -2.90
C GLN A 219 -25.14 -12.23 -2.84
N GLN A 220 -26.31 -11.97 -2.25
CA GLN A 220 -27.44 -12.93 -2.26
C GLN A 220 -27.90 -13.26 -3.69
N HIS A 221 -27.99 -12.24 -4.55
CA HIS A 221 -28.30 -12.46 -5.96
C HIS A 221 -27.20 -13.26 -6.68
N LEU A 222 -25.93 -13.04 -6.31
CA LEU A 222 -24.81 -13.80 -6.89
C LEU A 222 -24.84 -15.27 -6.46
N SER A 223 -25.11 -15.56 -5.18
CA SER A 223 -25.14 -16.94 -4.66
C SER A 223 -26.21 -17.81 -5.30
N ARG A 224 -27.32 -17.19 -5.77
CA ARG A 224 -28.40 -17.87 -6.47
C ARG A 224 -28.15 -18.15 -7.96
N LYS A 225 -26.96 -17.76 -8.49
CA LYS A 225 -26.63 -17.95 -9.93
C LYS A 225 -25.69 -19.12 -10.10
N THR A 226 -25.91 -19.87 -11.20
CA THR A 226 -25.03 -20.96 -11.60
C THR A 226 -23.65 -20.43 -11.92
N LYS A 227 -22.65 -20.90 -11.19
CA LYS A 227 -21.25 -20.52 -11.35
C LYS A 227 -20.77 -20.78 -12.78
N GLY A 228 -20.11 -19.77 -13.39
CA GLY A 228 -19.65 -19.82 -14.78
C GLY A 228 -20.68 -19.37 -15.83
N SER A 229 -21.94 -19.17 -15.46
CA SER A 229 -22.96 -18.67 -16.41
C SER A 229 -22.74 -17.18 -16.73
N LYS A 230 -23.21 -16.70 -17.90
CA LYS A 230 -23.19 -15.27 -18.26
C LYS A 230 -23.91 -14.40 -17.21
N ARG A 231 -25.01 -14.93 -16.62
CA ARG A 231 -25.75 -14.24 -15.55
C ARG A 231 -24.96 -14.15 -14.27
N PHE A 232 -24.18 -15.17 -13.90
CA PHE A 232 -23.26 -15.17 -12.77
C PHE A 232 -22.18 -14.10 -12.97
N GLU A 233 -21.51 -14.07 -14.13
CA GLU A 233 -20.46 -13.10 -14.40
C GLU A 233 -20.98 -11.65 -14.39
N LYS A 234 -22.17 -11.38 -14.92
CA LYS A 234 -22.82 -10.07 -14.83
C LYS A 234 -23.09 -9.65 -13.38
N GLN A 235 -23.53 -10.60 -12.53
CA GLN A 235 -23.80 -10.31 -11.12
C GLN A 235 -22.51 -10.16 -10.31
N ARG A 236 -21.48 -10.99 -10.60
CA ARG A 236 -20.13 -10.86 -10.01
C ARG A 236 -19.54 -9.48 -10.28
N LEU A 237 -19.72 -8.95 -11.49
CA LEU A 237 -19.29 -7.61 -11.83
C LEU A 237 -19.98 -6.53 -10.97
N LYS A 238 -21.29 -6.67 -10.71
CA LYS A 238 -22.02 -5.74 -9.83
C LYS A 238 -21.46 -5.75 -8.41
N VAL A 239 -21.18 -6.93 -7.84
CA VAL A 239 -20.53 -7.05 -6.52
C VAL A 239 -19.15 -6.38 -6.53
N ALA A 240 -18.34 -6.65 -7.57
CA ALA A 240 -17.03 -6.05 -7.71
C ALA A 240 -17.07 -4.51 -7.80
N LEU A 241 -18.06 -3.94 -8.50
CA LEU A 241 -18.26 -2.48 -8.60
C LEU A 241 -18.59 -1.84 -7.25
N ILE A 242 -19.37 -2.52 -6.39
CA ILE A 242 -19.67 -2.02 -5.04
C ILE A 242 -18.40 -2.02 -4.19
N HIS A 243 -17.61 -3.09 -4.21
CA HIS A 243 -16.33 -3.14 -3.51
C HIS A 243 -15.35 -2.08 -4.02
N GLU A 244 -15.25 -1.88 -5.33
CA GLU A 244 -14.41 -0.82 -5.92
C GLU A 244 -14.85 0.56 -5.44
N LYS A 245 -16.16 0.83 -5.36
CA LYS A 245 -16.68 2.11 -4.84
C LYS A 245 -16.29 2.34 -3.40
N ILE A 246 -16.46 1.32 -2.52
CA ILE A 246 -16.07 1.40 -1.11
C ILE A 246 -14.57 1.69 -0.99
N ALA A 247 -13.74 0.93 -1.71
CA ALA A 247 -12.29 1.08 -1.68
C ALA A 247 -11.83 2.46 -2.16
N ASN A 248 -12.41 2.97 -3.26
CA ASN A 248 -12.07 4.28 -3.80
C ASN A 248 -12.46 5.42 -2.85
N CYS A 249 -13.68 5.38 -2.26
CA CYS A 249 -14.11 6.38 -1.28
C CYS A 249 -13.19 6.40 -0.06
N ARG A 250 -12.81 5.23 0.44
CA ARG A 250 -11.88 5.10 1.57
C ARG A 250 -10.52 5.67 1.23
N SER A 251 -9.96 5.26 0.09
CA SER A 251 -8.65 5.75 -0.38
C SER A 251 -8.62 7.27 -0.55
N ASP A 252 -9.68 7.88 -1.09
CA ASP A 252 -9.77 9.33 -1.26
C ASP A 252 -9.70 10.08 0.08
N VAL A 253 -10.47 9.62 1.08
CA VAL A 253 -10.44 10.22 2.42
C VAL A 253 -9.06 10.08 3.07
N LEU A 254 -8.46 8.88 3.02
CA LEU A 254 -7.14 8.65 3.60
C LEU A 254 -6.06 9.52 2.93
N HIS A 255 -6.12 9.67 1.60
CA HIS A 255 -5.20 10.53 0.88
C HIS A 255 -5.33 12.02 1.26
N LYS A 256 -6.57 12.49 1.50
CA LYS A 256 -6.82 13.87 1.94
C LYS A 256 -6.28 14.10 3.36
N ILE A 257 -6.58 13.19 4.28
CA ILE A 257 -6.11 13.29 5.68
C ILE A 257 -4.58 13.23 5.74
N SER A 258 -3.97 12.20 5.14
CA SER A 258 -2.52 12.04 5.18
C SER A 258 -1.77 13.17 4.49
N HIS A 259 -2.34 13.75 3.41
CA HIS A 259 -1.76 14.92 2.75
C HIS A 259 -1.82 16.15 3.68
N LYS A 260 -3.00 16.43 4.28
CA LYS A 260 -3.15 17.55 5.19
C LYS A 260 -2.20 17.47 6.38
N LEU A 261 -2.10 16.30 7.02
CA LEU A 261 -1.22 16.09 8.17
C LEU A 261 0.26 16.32 7.83
N VAL A 262 0.72 15.76 6.69
CA VAL A 262 2.11 15.92 6.25
C VAL A 262 2.40 17.36 5.85
N MET A 263 1.50 18.04 5.13
CA MET A 263 1.73 19.43 4.69
C MET A 263 1.72 20.45 5.83
N GLN A 264 1.02 20.17 6.93
CA GLN A 264 0.87 21.10 8.04
C GLN A 264 1.89 20.90 9.17
N ASN A 265 2.64 19.76 9.20
CA ASN A 265 3.50 19.42 10.31
C ASN A 265 4.84 18.90 9.80
N ASP A 266 5.91 19.19 10.52
CA ASP A 266 7.25 18.66 10.26
C ASP A 266 7.48 17.34 10.99
N VAL A 267 6.72 17.10 12.06
CA VAL A 267 6.75 15.83 12.79
C VAL A 267 5.32 15.36 13.08
N VAL A 268 5.04 14.07 12.81
CA VAL A 268 3.77 13.42 13.17
C VAL A 268 4.06 12.20 14.02
N TYR A 269 3.56 12.21 15.23
CA TYR A 269 3.64 11.10 16.19
C TYR A 269 2.35 10.28 16.17
N LEU A 270 2.44 8.96 16.12
CA LEU A 270 1.28 8.07 16.11
C LEU A 270 1.53 6.78 16.89
N GLU A 271 0.45 6.08 17.25
CA GLU A 271 0.55 4.79 17.92
C GLU A 271 1.00 3.66 16.98
N ASN A 272 1.87 2.78 17.49
CA ASN A 272 2.25 1.54 16.81
C ASN A 272 1.19 0.46 17.05
N LEU A 273 0.13 0.44 16.24
CA LEU A 273 -0.98 -0.49 16.41
C LEU A 273 -0.71 -1.87 15.81
N ASN A 274 -0.99 -2.94 16.58
CA ASN A 274 -1.02 -4.30 16.02
C ASN A 274 -2.30 -4.55 15.21
N ILE A 275 -2.38 -3.95 14.01
CA ILE A 275 -3.56 -4.02 13.15
C ILE A 275 -3.94 -5.46 12.80
N LYS A 276 -2.95 -6.36 12.62
CA LYS A 276 -3.22 -7.79 12.34
C LYS A 276 -3.91 -8.49 13.51
N GLY A 277 -3.49 -8.20 14.74
CA GLY A 277 -4.14 -8.71 15.96
C GLY A 277 -5.55 -8.15 16.12
N LEU A 278 -5.69 -6.83 15.99
CA LEU A 278 -6.96 -6.13 16.09
C LEU A 278 -7.98 -6.60 15.03
N SER A 279 -7.53 -6.91 13.81
CA SER A 279 -8.38 -7.45 12.73
C SER A 279 -8.91 -8.87 12.98
N ARG A 280 -8.54 -9.52 14.08
CA ARG A 280 -9.08 -10.83 14.51
C ARG A 280 -10.09 -10.70 15.65
N SER A 281 -10.32 -9.52 16.18
CA SER A 281 -11.27 -9.25 17.25
C SER A 281 -12.71 -9.09 16.73
N ASN A 282 -13.66 -8.99 17.64
CA ASN A 282 -15.08 -8.70 17.33
C ASN A 282 -15.26 -7.37 16.57
N LEU A 283 -14.29 -6.46 16.64
CA LEU A 283 -14.27 -5.18 15.93
C LEU A 283 -13.60 -5.27 14.54
N ALA A 284 -13.21 -6.46 14.07
CA ALA A 284 -12.49 -6.68 12.82
C ALA A 284 -13.09 -5.93 11.61
N LYS A 285 -14.42 -5.94 11.47
CA LYS A 285 -15.11 -5.24 10.37
C LYS A 285 -14.88 -3.72 10.44
N SER A 286 -14.99 -3.11 11.63
CA SER A 286 -14.79 -1.67 11.82
C SER A 286 -13.32 -1.28 11.63
N ILE A 287 -12.40 -2.07 12.16
CA ILE A 287 -10.96 -1.85 12.06
C ILE A 287 -10.50 -1.94 10.60
N ASN A 288 -10.96 -2.95 9.85
CA ASN A 288 -10.67 -3.08 8.43
C ASN A 288 -11.29 -1.92 7.60
N ASP A 289 -12.43 -1.37 8.04
CA ASP A 289 -13.05 -0.21 7.38
C ASP A 289 -12.25 1.07 7.62
N CYS A 290 -11.66 1.26 8.80
CA CYS A 290 -10.75 2.38 9.10
C CYS A 290 -9.50 2.37 8.23
N SER A 291 -8.98 1.17 7.90
CA SER A 291 -7.75 1.01 7.09
C SER A 291 -6.54 1.78 7.63
N TRP A 292 -6.32 1.73 8.94
CA TRP A 292 -5.22 2.43 9.63
C TRP A 292 -3.85 2.10 9.04
N GLY A 293 -3.58 0.83 8.68
CA GLY A 293 -2.31 0.46 8.04
C GLY A 293 -2.07 1.14 6.69
N GLU A 294 -3.14 1.45 5.93
CA GLU A 294 -3.01 2.23 4.71
C GLU A 294 -2.75 3.71 5.01
N LEU A 295 -3.38 4.26 6.06
CA LEU A 295 -3.11 5.62 6.52
C LEU A 295 -1.66 5.79 6.97
N THR A 296 -1.17 4.89 7.85
CA THR A 296 0.23 4.88 8.31
C THR A 296 1.20 4.78 7.12
N ARG A 297 0.94 3.85 6.18
CA ARG A 297 1.75 3.74 4.96
C ARG A 297 1.75 5.02 4.14
N GLN A 298 0.60 5.73 4.06
CA GLN A 298 0.50 6.99 3.33
C GLN A 298 1.24 8.14 4.03
N LEU A 299 1.22 8.18 5.36
CA LEU A 299 1.99 9.13 6.14
C LEU A 299 3.50 8.94 5.89
N HIS A 300 4.01 7.72 6.03
CA HIS A 300 5.44 7.45 5.82
C HIS A 300 5.94 7.88 4.43
N TYR A 301 5.33 7.40 3.31
CA TYR A 301 5.88 7.74 2.01
C TYR A 301 5.67 9.21 1.61
N LYS A 302 4.62 9.85 2.11
CA LYS A 302 4.44 11.30 1.90
C LYS A 302 5.39 12.10 2.78
N GLY A 303 5.60 11.65 4.02
CA GLY A 303 6.62 12.19 4.89
C GLY A 303 8.01 12.12 4.24
N ASP A 304 8.35 10.96 3.66
CA ASP A 304 9.60 10.81 2.90
C ASP A 304 9.71 11.80 1.72
N TRP A 305 8.62 12.20 1.08
CA TRP A 305 8.63 13.20 0.00
C TRP A 305 8.78 14.61 0.51
N ASP A 306 8.02 14.97 1.56
CA ASP A 306 7.87 16.33 2.06
C ASP A 306 8.70 16.62 3.33
N ASP A 307 9.72 15.78 3.62
CA ASP A 307 10.62 15.88 4.77
C ASP A 307 9.90 16.00 6.13
N THR A 308 8.72 15.36 6.22
CA THR A 308 7.99 15.21 7.48
C THR A 308 8.42 13.92 8.18
N TYR A 309 8.92 14.02 9.39
CA TYR A 309 9.30 12.88 10.20
C TYR A 309 8.06 12.20 10.78
N ILE A 310 7.92 10.88 10.55
CA ILE A 310 6.80 10.08 11.05
C ILE A 310 7.35 9.11 12.10
N HIS A 311 6.93 9.30 13.35
CA HIS A 311 7.38 8.49 14.47
C HIS A 311 6.22 7.68 15.07
N GLU A 312 6.39 6.36 15.18
CA GLU A 312 5.46 5.47 15.85
C GLU A 312 5.95 5.23 17.28
N ILE A 313 5.22 5.73 18.29
CA ILE A 313 5.57 5.60 19.72
C ILE A 313 5.51 4.14 20.19
N ASN A 314 6.06 3.88 21.37
CA ASN A 314 5.99 2.56 21.98
C ASN A 314 4.54 2.07 22.07
N ARG A 315 4.31 0.83 21.61
CA ARG A 315 2.98 0.19 21.55
C ARG A 315 2.27 0.09 22.89
N PHE A 316 3.01 -0.05 23.97
CA PHE A 316 2.48 -0.30 25.30
C PHE A 316 2.29 0.97 26.13
N TYR A 317 2.59 2.12 25.55
CA TYR A 317 2.36 3.40 26.21
C TYR A 317 0.86 3.63 26.46
N PRO A 318 0.41 3.90 27.70
CA PRO A 318 -1.01 3.99 28.05
C PRO A 318 -1.61 5.37 27.69
N SER A 319 -1.52 5.79 26.42
CA SER A 319 -1.92 7.12 25.93
C SER A 319 -3.31 7.57 26.39
N SER A 320 -4.30 6.69 26.31
CA SER A 320 -5.69 7.00 26.66
C SER A 320 -5.98 7.00 28.17
N LYS A 321 -5.10 6.40 29.00
CA LYS A 321 -5.26 6.30 30.45
C LYS A 321 -4.47 7.34 31.24
N THR A 322 -3.50 7.97 30.63
CA THR A 322 -2.61 8.95 31.25
C THR A 322 -3.25 10.34 31.18
N CYS A 323 -3.30 11.05 32.27
CA CYS A 323 -3.70 12.46 32.29
C CYS A 323 -2.56 13.30 31.69
N HIS A 324 -2.80 14.01 30.60
CA HIS A 324 -1.78 14.83 29.95
C HIS A 324 -1.32 16.01 30.80
N SER A 325 -2.13 16.44 31.78
CA SER A 325 -1.84 17.61 32.60
C SER A 325 -0.98 17.31 33.83
N CYS A 326 -1.13 16.12 34.44
CA CYS A 326 -0.42 15.79 35.68
C CYS A 326 0.29 14.43 35.65
N GLY A 327 0.20 13.68 34.58
CA GLY A 327 0.85 12.37 34.42
C GLY A 327 0.16 11.21 35.20
N TYR A 328 -0.93 11.47 35.93
CA TYR A 328 -1.64 10.42 36.65
C TYR A 328 -2.17 9.34 35.68
N ILE A 329 -1.93 8.08 35.98
CA ILE A 329 -2.36 6.95 35.17
C ILE A 329 -3.56 6.27 35.83
N MET A 330 -4.69 6.22 35.11
CA MET A 330 -5.91 5.53 35.53
C MET A 330 -5.71 4.01 35.46
N ASP A 331 -6.09 3.28 36.49
CA ASP A 331 -6.04 1.81 36.50
C ASP A 331 -6.92 1.22 35.42
N LYS A 332 -8.18 1.69 35.31
CA LYS A 332 -9.14 1.25 34.31
C LYS A 332 -9.79 2.45 33.62
N MET A 333 -9.88 2.38 32.27
CA MET A 333 -10.60 3.34 31.46
C MET A 333 -11.51 2.57 30.49
N PRO A 334 -12.83 2.43 30.82
CA PRO A 334 -13.80 1.79 29.94
C PRO A 334 -13.86 2.45 28.55
N LEU A 335 -14.12 1.65 27.51
CA LEU A 335 -14.07 2.12 26.11
C LEU A 335 -15.22 3.07 25.74
N ASP A 336 -16.31 3.06 26.49
CA ASP A 336 -17.50 3.91 26.32
C ASP A 336 -17.33 5.30 26.90
N ILE A 337 -16.42 5.48 27.87
CA ILE A 337 -16.14 6.80 28.47
C ILE A 337 -15.40 7.67 27.45
N ARG A 338 -16.00 8.82 27.12
CA ARG A 338 -15.43 9.81 26.19
C ARG A 338 -14.92 11.06 26.89
N LYS A 339 -15.53 11.41 28.01
CA LYS A 339 -15.09 12.50 28.87
C LYS A 339 -14.85 11.96 30.26
N TRP A 340 -13.79 12.40 30.89
CA TRP A 340 -13.42 11.97 32.22
C TRP A 340 -12.72 13.08 33.03
N THR A 341 -12.87 13.07 34.30
CA THR A 341 -12.18 14.01 35.19
C THR A 341 -11.05 13.29 35.89
N CYS A 342 -9.84 13.86 35.83
CA CYS A 342 -8.67 13.28 36.49
C CYS A 342 -8.88 13.27 38.02
N PRO A 343 -8.74 12.13 38.71
CA PRO A 343 -8.93 12.08 40.17
C PRO A 343 -7.84 12.85 40.93
N ASN A 344 -6.66 13.03 40.31
CA ASN A 344 -5.55 13.76 40.95
C ASN A 344 -5.69 15.28 40.76
N CYS A 345 -5.65 15.78 39.52
CA CYS A 345 -5.64 17.23 39.25
C CYS A 345 -7.02 17.85 38.98
N LYS A 346 -8.11 17.04 38.99
CA LYS A 346 -9.49 17.45 38.77
C LYS A 346 -9.81 18.09 37.41
N ILE A 347 -8.91 18.03 36.45
CA ILE A 347 -9.13 18.55 35.09
C ILE A 347 -10.02 17.57 34.31
N GLU A 348 -11.01 18.10 33.60
CA GLU A 348 -11.85 17.33 32.68
C GLU A 348 -11.15 17.18 31.32
N HIS A 349 -11.17 15.97 30.76
CA HIS A 349 -10.56 15.61 29.50
C HIS A 349 -11.55 15.01 28.51
N ASP A 350 -11.46 15.41 27.23
CA ASP A 350 -11.89 14.56 26.12
C ASP A 350 -10.85 13.45 25.97
N ARG A 351 -11.28 12.19 26.08
CA ARG A 351 -10.39 11.03 26.12
C ARG A 351 -9.48 10.94 24.90
N ASP A 352 -10.05 11.15 23.70
CA ASP A 352 -9.35 10.95 22.43
C ASP A 352 -8.36 12.12 22.17
N VAL A 353 -8.73 13.35 22.55
CA VAL A 353 -7.81 14.50 22.51
C VAL A 353 -6.69 14.35 23.55
N ASN A 354 -7.04 13.92 24.79
CA ASN A 354 -6.03 13.63 25.80
C ASN A 354 -5.03 12.57 25.33
N ALA A 355 -5.50 11.51 24.67
CA ALA A 355 -4.63 10.48 24.11
C ALA A 355 -3.68 11.05 23.05
N SER A 356 -4.17 11.87 22.12
CA SER A 356 -3.33 12.48 21.07
C SER A 356 -2.29 13.44 21.64
N ILE A 357 -2.59 14.18 22.72
CA ILE A 357 -1.62 15.03 23.41
C ILE A 357 -0.55 14.15 24.09
N ASN A 358 -0.93 13.06 24.74
CA ASN A 358 0.01 12.12 25.35
C ASN A 358 0.92 11.46 24.31
N ILE A 359 0.39 11.12 23.13
CA ILE A 359 1.19 10.60 21.99
C ILE A 359 2.22 11.63 21.54
N LEU A 360 1.85 12.91 21.46
CA LEU A 360 2.78 13.99 21.15
C LEU A 360 3.92 14.10 22.17
N PHE A 361 3.58 14.10 23.48
CA PHE A 361 4.59 14.21 24.54
C PHE A 361 5.50 12.99 24.59
N GLU A 362 4.95 11.77 24.50
CA GLU A 362 5.75 10.55 24.50
C GLU A 362 6.66 10.48 23.28
N GLY A 363 6.13 10.82 22.09
CA GLY A 363 6.91 10.87 20.86
C GLY A 363 8.06 11.86 20.95
N LYS A 364 7.84 13.06 21.50
CA LYS A 364 8.90 14.02 21.78
C LYS A 364 9.94 13.46 22.75
N ARG A 365 9.49 12.80 23.81
CA ARG A 365 10.40 12.19 24.79
C ARG A 365 11.28 11.10 24.15
N GLU A 366 10.70 10.21 23.33
CA GLU A 366 11.42 9.14 22.65
C GLU A 366 12.42 9.69 21.62
N THR A 367 12.06 10.75 20.89
CA THR A 367 12.93 11.36 19.89
C THR A 367 14.04 12.24 20.51
N SER A 368 13.79 12.87 21.66
CA SER A 368 14.81 13.67 22.37
C SER A 368 15.80 12.80 23.15
N ALA A 369 15.36 11.63 23.65
CA ALA A 369 16.24 10.69 24.38
C ALA A 369 17.19 9.91 23.46
N GLY A 370 16.80 9.69 22.19
CA GLY A 370 17.70 9.21 21.15
C GLY A 370 18.29 10.44 20.45
N THR A 371 19.58 10.70 20.62
CA THR A 371 20.35 11.78 19.99
C THR A 371 20.00 11.99 18.51
N VAL A 372 18.92 12.69 18.24
CA VAL A 372 18.55 13.16 16.91
C VAL A 372 18.77 14.66 16.90
N ASP A 373 19.92 15.05 16.40
CA ASP A 373 20.31 16.45 16.27
C ASP A 373 19.51 17.08 15.12
N TYR A 374 18.45 17.84 15.44
CA TYR A 374 17.61 18.53 14.47
C TYR A 374 18.28 19.77 13.84
N THR A 375 19.52 20.08 14.23
CA THR A 375 20.16 21.36 13.88
C THR A 375 20.84 21.39 12.50
N ASN A 376 21.09 20.25 11.90
CA ASN A 376 21.67 20.18 10.56
C ASN A 376 20.83 19.24 9.70
N GLY A 377 20.21 19.75 8.64
CA GLY A 377 19.34 19.03 7.70
C GLY A 377 20.00 17.86 6.93
N GLU A 378 21.03 17.24 7.52
CA GLU A 378 21.72 16.06 7.03
C GLU A 378 21.49 14.91 8.02
N ASP A 379 20.81 13.87 7.54
CA ASP A 379 20.74 12.52 8.13
C ASP A 379 20.07 12.33 9.50
N ILE A 380 18.79 12.63 9.61
CA ILE A 380 17.95 12.06 10.65
C ILE A 380 17.33 10.75 10.13
N ARG A 381 18.16 9.76 9.90
CA ARG A 381 17.70 8.38 9.66
C ARG A 381 18.45 7.45 10.59
N PRO A 382 17.76 6.70 11.48
CA PRO A 382 18.44 5.58 12.12
C PRO A 382 18.98 4.68 11.00
N ILE A 383 20.27 4.37 11.06
CA ILE A 383 20.95 3.43 10.15
C ILE A 383 20.31 2.05 10.36
N SER A 384 19.18 1.81 9.74
CA SER A 384 18.61 0.49 9.56
C SER A 384 18.16 0.37 8.11
N SER A 385 19.05 -0.19 7.27
CA SER A 385 18.75 -0.86 5.99
C SER A 385 17.69 -0.19 5.08
N ASN A 386 17.96 1.04 4.62
CA ASN A 386 17.09 1.75 3.68
C ASN A 386 17.01 1.14 2.27
N THR A 387 17.88 0.22 1.90
CA THR A 387 17.79 -0.56 0.65
C THR A 387 16.54 -1.42 0.58
N ASP A 388 16.05 -1.93 1.71
CA ASP A 388 14.88 -2.80 1.75
C ASP A 388 13.54 -2.04 1.69
N ARG A 389 13.48 -0.77 2.18
CA ARG A 389 12.24 0.03 2.11
C ARG A 389 11.94 0.53 0.70
N GLN A 390 12.95 0.93 -0.05
CA GLN A 390 12.75 1.34 -1.45
C GLN A 390 12.29 0.18 -2.32
N THR A 391 12.75 -1.06 -2.04
CA THR A 391 12.33 -2.25 -2.80
C THR A 391 10.91 -2.67 -2.44
N SER A 392 10.45 -2.49 -1.20
CA SER A 392 9.08 -2.81 -0.79
C SER A 392 8.05 -1.80 -1.29
N MET A 393 8.40 -0.50 -1.39
CA MET A 393 7.53 0.51 -2.00
C MET A 393 7.33 0.31 -3.51
N LYS A 394 8.30 -0.28 -4.21
CA LYS A 394 8.23 -0.54 -5.66
C LYS A 394 7.26 -1.65 -6.05
N LEU A 395 6.83 -2.48 -5.13
CA LEU A 395 6.08 -3.71 -5.42
C LEU A 395 4.63 -3.73 -4.92
N GLU A 396 4.24 -2.78 -4.10
CA GLU A 396 2.88 -2.69 -3.62
C GLU A 396 2.06 -1.74 -4.50
N ALA A 397 1.54 -2.29 -5.61
CA ALA A 397 0.27 -1.78 -6.11
C ALA A 397 -0.75 -1.85 -4.96
N PRO A 398 -1.65 -0.85 -4.80
CA PRO A 398 -2.52 -0.77 -3.64
C PRO A 398 -3.25 -2.07 -3.41
N CYS A 399 -3.12 -2.61 -2.20
CA CYS A 399 -3.85 -3.77 -1.73
C CYS A 399 -5.33 -3.42 -1.64
N PHE A 400 -6.10 -3.88 -2.62
CA PHE A 400 -7.53 -4.04 -2.46
C PHE A 400 -7.78 -5.52 -2.14
N SER A 401 -7.95 -5.81 -0.88
CA SER A 401 -8.57 -7.06 -0.43
C SER A 401 -10.08 -7.00 -0.65
#